data_8f123073eff9890ddc77d13bec064091
#
_entry.id   8f123073eff9890ddc77d13bec064091
#
_cell.length_a   1.000
_cell.length_b   1.000
_cell.length_c   1.000
_cell.angle_alpha   90.00
_cell.angle_beta   90.00
_cell.angle_gamma   90.00
#
_symmetry.space_group_name_H-M   'P 1'
#
loop_
_entity.id
_entity.type
_entity.pdbx_description
1 polymer ?
#
loop_
_entity_poly.entity_id
_entity_poly.type
_entity_poly.pdbx_seq_one_letter_code
_entity_poly.pdbx_strand_id
1 'polypeptide(L)'
;TVFTKELCENNAKAEGVSNVRFAEGNAVRLPFADESFDAVTSNYVYHNISGRDKQKLLLETLRVLKKGGTFAIHDLMSKSRYGDMEAFVKKLKDMGCEDVRLIDTSNGLFMERKKAVWLDLGGSKLLVGRK
;
A
#
# COMPACT_ATOMS: atom_id res chain seq x y z
N THR A 1 10.20 18.83 2.56
CA THR A 1 10.26 18.28 3.92
C THR A 1 10.94 16.92 3.83
N VAL A 2 12.07 16.78 4.49
CA VAL A 2 12.81 15.50 4.53
C VAL A 2 12.24 14.69 5.68
N PHE A 3 11.61 13.55 5.39
CA PHE A 3 11.19 12.61 6.40
C PHE A 3 12.44 11.82 6.87
N THR A 4 12.72 11.87 8.15
CA THR A 4 13.81 11.13 8.77
C THR A 4 13.27 10.14 9.80
N LYS A 5 14.02 9.08 10.07
CA LYS A 5 13.69 8.13 11.14
C LYS A 5 13.50 8.84 12.48
N GLU A 6 14.40 9.78 12.80
CA GLU A 6 14.34 10.57 14.02
C GLU A 6 13.04 11.38 14.14
N LEU A 7 12.58 12.00 13.05
CA LEU A 7 11.32 12.73 13.04
C LEU A 7 10.13 11.80 13.33
N CYS A 8 10.11 10.61 12.74
CA CYS A 8 9.06 9.62 12.99
C CYS A 8 9.07 9.14 14.44
N GLU A 9 10.25 8.87 14.99
CA GLU A 9 10.42 8.46 16.39
C GLU A 9 9.97 9.55 17.38
N ASN A 10 10.32 10.80 17.10
CA ASN A 10 9.90 11.96 17.90
C ASN A 10 8.38 12.16 17.85
N ASN A 11 7.76 12.01 16.69
CA ASN A 11 6.31 12.11 16.54
C ASN A 11 5.59 11.00 17.33
N ALA A 12 6.05 9.76 17.21
CA ALA A 12 5.47 8.65 17.97
C ALA A 12 5.58 8.88 19.48
N LYS A 13 6.73 9.37 19.94
CA LYS A 13 6.96 9.72 21.35
C LYS A 13 6.03 10.85 21.82
N ALA A 14 5.87 11.90 21.02
CA ALA A 14 4.97 13.00 21.31
C ALA A 14 3.50 12.56 21.44
N GLU A 15 3.09 11.57 20.65
CA GLU A 15 1.74 10.97 20.69
C GLU A 15 1.61 9.86 21.75
N GLY A 16 2.65 9.59 22.53
CA GLY A 16 2.63 8.56 23.57
C GLY A 16 2.64 7.12 23.04
N VAL A 17 3.06 6.92 21.80
CA VAL A 17 3.15 5.60 21.17
C VAL A 17 4.52 4.97 21.43
N SER A 18 4.55 3.84 22.11
CA SER A 18 5.78 3.12 22.48
C SER A 18 5.96 1.77 21.80
N ASN A 19 4.90 1.19 21.21
CA ASN A 19 4.90 -0.11 20.56
C ASN A 19 5.16 -0.04 19.06
N VAL A 20 5.95 0.93 18.64
CA VAL A 20 6.30 1.17 17.22
C VAL A 20 7.81 1.15 17.04
N ARG A 21 8.25 0.62 15.90
CA ARG A 21 9.66 0.63 15.48
C ARG A 21 9.74 1.15 14.05
N PHE A 22 10.67 2.06 13.82
CA PHE A 22 10.95 2.64 12.50
C PHE A 22 12.23 2.04 11.92
N ALA A 23 12.16 1.68 10.64
CA ALA A 23 13.32 1.19 9.90
C ALA A 23 13.37 1.90 8.55
N GLU A 24 14.55 2.26 8.12
CA GLU A 24 14.78 2.69 6.74
C GLU A 24 14.79 1.49 5.82
N GLY A 25 14.20 1.64 4.63
CA GLY A 25 14.13 0.56 3.68
C GLY A 25 13.84 1.04 2.26
N ASN A 26 14.14 0.19 1.31
CA ASN A 26 13.81 0.41 -0.10
C ASN A 26 12.60 -0.48 -0.45
N ALA A 27 11.53 0.13 -0.95
CA ALA A 27 10.31 -0.58 -1.34
C ALA A 27 10.51 -1.57 -2.51
N VAL A 28 11.59 -1.43 -3.27
CA VAL A 28 11.98 -2.40 -4.32
C VAL A 28 12.46 -3.72 -3.70
N ARG A 29 13.12 -3.63 -2.54
CA ARG A 29 13.56 -4.77 -1.73
C ARG A 29 13.52 -4.40 -0.26
N LEU A 30 12.48 -4.83 0.41
CA LEU A 30 12.28 -4.56 1.83
C LEU A 30 13.31 -5.30 2.69
N PRO A 31 13.87 -4.66 3.74
CA PRO A 31 14.93 -5.25 4.57
C PRO A 31 14.35 -6.23 5.61
N PHE A 32 13.40 -7.06 5.20
CA PHE A 32 12.74 -8.05 6.04
C PHE A 32 12.72 -9.42 5.36
N ALA A 33 12.76 -10.47 6.15
CA ALA A 33 12.61 -11.83 5.65
C ALA A 33 11.20 -12.09 5.08
N ASP A 34 11.07 -13.12 4.27
CA ASP A 34 9.78 -13.61 3.82
C ASP A 34 8.87 -13.91 5.01
N GLU A 35 7.59 -13.65 4.88
CA GLU A 35 6.58 -14.02 5.87
C GLU A 35 6.89 -13.53 7.30
N SER A 36 7.31 -12.26 7.43
CA SER A 36 7.68 -11.62 8.71
C SER A 36 6.51 -10.97 9.44
N PHE A 37 5.47 -10.56 8.72
CA PHE A 37 4.40 -9.73 9.27
C PHE A 37 3.03 -10.39 9.16
N ASP A 38 2.17 -10.13 10.15
CA ASP A 38 0.78 -10.62 10.18
C ASP A 38 -0.16 -9.75 9.34
N ALA A 39 0.17 -8.48 9.16
CA ALA A 39 -0.56 -7.54 8.34
C ALA A 39 0.38 -6.50 7.72
N VAL A 40 0.02 -5.99 6.55
CA VAL A 40 0.70 -4.86 5.90
C VAL A 40 -0.31 -3.84 5.44
N THR A 41 0.02 -2.57 5.62
CA THR A 41 -0.77 -1.44 5.12
C THR A 41 0.12 -0.42 4.45
N SER A 42 -0.44 0.27 3.46
CA SER A 42 0.22 1.41 2.82
C SER A 42 -0.84 2.42 2.39
N ASN A 43 -0.53 3.70 2.52
CA ASN A 43 -1.43 4.77 2.14
C ASN A 43 -0.70 5.86 1.37
N TYR A 44 -0.99 6.02 0.08
CA TYR A 44 -0.40 7.01 -0.83
C TYR A 44 1.15 7.02 -0.85
N VAL A 45 1.78 5.86 -0.93
CA VAL A 45 3.25 5.72 -0.92
C VAL A 45 3.80 5.41 -2.31
N TYR A 46 3.34 4.35 -2.94
CA TYR A 46 4.00 3.77 -4.11
C TYR A 46 3.89 4.62 -5.38
N HIS A 47 2.83 5.43 -5.52
CA HIS A 47 2.70 6.33 -6.68
C HIS A 47 3.86 7.33 -6.78
N ASN A 48 4.52 7.66 -5.66
CA ASN A 48 5.69 8.55 -5.61
C ASN A 48 7.00 7.90 -6.05
N ILE A 49 7.04 6.58 -6.18
CA ILE A 49 8.24 5.85 -6.59
C ILE A 49 8.32 5.84 -8.11
N SER A 50 9.16 6.71 -8.68
CA SER A 50 9.30 6.87 -10.12
C SER A 50 10.02 5.69 -10.77
N GLY A 51 9.69 5.43 -12.05
CA GLY A 51 10.42 4.49 -12.90
C GLY A 51 10.36 3.02 -12.47
N ARG A 52 9.41 2.65 -11.61
CA ARG A 52 9.26 1.28 -11.11
C ARG A 52 7.88 0.71 -11.42
N ASP A 53 7.84 -0.56 -11.75
CA ASP A 53 6.61 -1.33 -11.89
C ASP A 53 5.93 -1.44 -10.52
N LYS A 54 4.77 -0.81 -10.37
CA LYS A 54 4.03 -0.76 -9.11
C LYS A 54 3.53 -2.14 -8.68
N GLN A 55 3.17 -3.00 -9.64
CA GLN A 55 2.74 -4.36 -9.33
C GLN A 55 3.87 -5.20 -8.73
N LYS A 56 5.11 -4.99 -9.19
CA LYS A 56 6.29 -5.61 -8.56
C LYS A 56 6.53 -5.12 -7.14
N LEU A 57 6.31 -3.83 -6.87
CA LEU A 57 6.38 -3.28 -5.51
C LEU A 57 5.32 -3.90 -4.60
N LEU A 58 4.12 -4.11 -5.11
CA LEU A 58 3.05 -4.81 -4.37
C LEU A 58 3.43 -6.27 -4.08
N LEU A 59 4.00 -6.98 -5.05
CA LEU A 59 4.47 -8.37 -4.84
C LEU A 59 5.59 -8.43 -3.79
N GLU A 60 6.51 -7.48 -3.78
CA GLU A 60 7.54 -7.38 -2.75
C GLU A 60 6.94 -7.13 -1.35
N THR A 61 5.92 -6.30 -1.27
CA THR A 61 5.16 -6.09 -0.03
C THR A 61 4.49 -7.38 0.44
N LEU A 62 3.90 -8.14 -0.47
CA LEU A 62 3.27 -9.42 -0.13
C LEU A 62 4.29 -10.50 0.23
N ARG A 63 5.54 -10.40 -0.24
CA ARG A 63 6.61 -11.32 0.15
C ARG A 63 6.82 -11.34 1.66
N VAL A 64 6.83 -10.17 2.29
CA VAL A 64 7.06 -10.04 3.73
C VAL A 64 5.82 -10.34 4.58
N LEU A 65 4.66 -10.50 3.96
CA LEU A 65 3.42 -10.88 4.63
C LEU A 65 3.35 -12.40 4.80
N LYS A 66 3.01 -12.87 5.99
CA LYS A 66 2.75 -14.29 6.28
C LYS A 66 1.55 -14.80 5.50
N LYS A 67 1.53 -16.10 5.22
CA LYS A 67 0.32 -16.79 4.74
C LYS A 67 -0.80 -16.61 5.75
N GLY A 68 -2.00 -16.30 5.26
CA GLY A 68 -3.14 -15.93 6.09
C GLY A 68 -3.14 -14.48 6.59
N GLY A 69 -2.05 -13.75 6.38
CA GLY A 69 -1.94 -12.33 6.73
C GLY A 69 -2.78 -11.45 5.81
N THR A 70 -3.21 -10.30 6.32
CA THR A 70 -4.05 -9.33 5.61
C THR A 70 -3.25 -8.18 5.03
N PHE A 71 -3.70 -7.65 3.92
CA PHE A 71 -3.12 -6.47 3.30
C PHE A 71 -4.18 -5.44 2.91
N ALA A 72 -3.82 -4.16 3.05
CA ALA A 72 -4.62 -3.03 2.63
C ALA A 72 -3.71 -1.95 2.06
N ILE A 73 -3.76 -1.76 0.75
CA ILE A 73 -2.93 -0.79 0.01
C ILE A 73 -3.84 0.23 -0.65
N HIS A 74 -3.76 1.46 -0.20
CA HIS A 74 -4.53 2.59 -0.73
C HIS A 74 -3.60 3.52 -1.50
N ASP A 75 -3.89 3.75 -2.78
CA ASP A 75 -3.04 4.60 -3.62
C ASP A 75 -3.77 5.10 -4.87
N LEU A 76 -3.11 5.98 -5.62
CA LEU A 76 -3.52 6.45 -6.95
C LEU A 76 -3.24 5.34 -7.98
N MET A 77 -4.18 4.42 -8.14
CA MET A 77 -4.03 3.22 -8.95
C MET A 77 -4.61 3.36 -10.37
N SER A 78 -4.28 4.47 -11.04
CA SER A 78 -4.62 4.62 -12.46
C SER A 78 -3.89 3.59 -13.33
N LYS A 79 -4.46 3.26 -14.48
CA LYS A 79 -3.86 2.31 -15.42
C LYS A 79 -2.47 2.75 -15.90
N SER A 80 -2.26 4.06 -16.04
CA SER A 80 -0.95 4.62 -16.44
C SER A 80 0.14 4.45 -15.37
N ARG A 81 -0.23 4.40 -14.10
CA ARG A 81 0.71 4.24 -12.97
C ARG A 81 0.91 2.80 -12.56
N TYR A 82 -0.16 2.03 -12.48
CA TYR A 82 -0.18 0.67 -11.92
C TYR A 82 -0.40 -0.43 -12.96
N GLY A 83 -0.70 -0.09 -14.21
CA GLY A 83 -1.10 -1.06 -15.20
C GLY A 83 -2.52 -1.56 -14.98
N ASP A 84 -2.81 -2.75 -15.49
CA ASP A 84 -4.12 -3.40 -15.35
C ASP A 84 -4.26 -4.04 -13.97
N MET A 85 -4.91 -3.33 -13.04
CA MET A 85 -5.10 -3.80 -11.68
C MET A 85 -6.21 -4.84 -11.55
N GLU A 86 -7.15 -4.91 -12.48
CA GLU A 86 -8.15 -5.99 -12.55
C GLU A 86 -7.47 -7.32 -12.86
N ALA A 87 -6.59 -7.33 -13.85
CA ALA A 87 -5.76 -8.49 -14.17
C ALA A 87 -4.82 -8.86 -13.01
N PHE A 88 -4.29 -7.87 -12.29
CA PHE A 88 -3.45 -8.10 -11.12
C PHE A 88 -4.22 -8.73 -9.95
N VAL A 89 -5.44 -8.30 -9.68
CA VAL A 89 -6.34 -8.95 -8.70
C VAL A 89 -6.54 -10.42 -9.05
N LYS A 90 -6.82 -10.71 -10.33
CA LYS A 90 -6.94 -12.10 -10.81
C LYS A 90 -5.66 -12.89 -10.57
N LYS A 91 -4.50 -12.31 -10.88
CA LYS A 91 -3.18 -12.92 -10.63
C LYS A 91 -2.99 -13.25 -9.15
N LEU A 92 -3.34 -12.35 -8.23
CA LEU A 92 -3.25 -12.61 -6.79
C LEU A 92 -4.14 -13.77 -6.36
N LYS A 93 -5.35 -13.85 -6.87
CA LYS A 93 -6.27 -14.98 -6.63
C LYS A 93 -5.70 -16.29 -7.14
N ASP A 94 -5.15 -16.30 -8.35
CA ASP A 94 -4.49 -17.48 -8.94
C ASP A 94 -3.24 -17.91 -8.15
N MET A 95 -2.59 -16.99 -7.46
CA MET A 95 -1.48 -17.26 -6.53
C MET A 95 -1.93 -17.81 -5.17
N GLY A 96 -3.23 -17.89 -4.90
CA GLY A 96 -3.81 -18.39 -3.66
C GLY A 96 -4.26 -17.33 -2.67
N CYS A 97 -4.19 -16.05 -3.01
CA CYS A 97 -4.76 -14.99 -2.16
C CYS A 97 -6.28 -15.06 -2.13
N GLU A 98 -6.86 -14.83 -0.97
CA GLU A 98 -8.30 -14.90 -0.72
C GLU A 98 -8.88 -13.49 -0.49
N ASP A 99 -10.17 -13.35 -0.73
CA ASP A 99 -10.93 -12.11 -0.49
C ASP A 99 -10.31 -10.86 -1.14
N VAL A 100 -9.61 -11.03 -2.26
CA VAL A 100 -8.94 -9.93 -2.95
C VAL A 100 -9.96 -9.05 -3.65
N ARG A 101 -9.98 -7.77 -3.29
CA ARG A 101 -10.87 -6.76 -3.87
C ARG A 101 -10.13 -5.48 -4.20
N LEU A 102 -10.52 -4.86 -5.28
CA LEU A 102 -10.10 -3.52 -5.68
C LEU A 102 -11.29 -2.57 -5.55
N ILE A 103 -11.22 -1.63 -4.61
CA ILE A 103 -12.33 -0.76 -4.24
C ILE A 103 -12.01 0.67 -4.69
N ASP A 104 -12.88 1.28 -5.50
CA ASP A 104 -12.78 2.71 -5.84
C ASP A 104 -13.15 3.54 -4.61
N THR A 105 -12.22 4.34 -4.11
CA THR A 105 -12.39 5.19 -2.93
C THR A 105 -12.64 6.66 -3.28
N SER A 106 -12.58 7.01 -4.56
CA SER A 106 -12.76 8.37 -5.08
C SER A 106 -14.19 8.66 -5.55
N ASN A 107 -15.12 7.71 -5.40
CA ASN A 107 -16.46 7.78 -5.96
C ASN A 107 -17.55 7.59 -4.88
N GLY A 108 -17.45 8.34 -3.78
CA GLY A 108 -18.48 8.43 -2.75
C GLY A 108 -18.26 7.57 -1.52
N LEU A 109 -17.32 6.62 -1.52
CA LEU A 109 -17.08 5.74 -0.36
C LEU A 109 -16.35 6.48 0.78
N PHE A 110 -15.22 7.11 0.47
CA PHE A 110 -14.43 7.88 1.45
C PHE A 110 -14.47 9.38 1.21
N MET A 111 -14.73 9.78 -0.02
CA MET A 111 -14.88 11.18 -0.40
C MET A 111 -15.80 11.32 -1.60
N GLU A 112 -16.44 12.48 -1.71
CA GLU A 112 -17.22 12.81 -2.89
C GLU A 112 -16.32 12.96 -4.13
N ARG A 113 -16.82 12.50 -5.29
CA ARG A 113 -16.08 12.58 -6.55
C ARG A 113 -15.57 13.97 -6.88
N LYS A 114 -16.37 15.00 -6.62
CA LYS A 114 -15.98 16.40 -6.85
C LYS A 114 -14.76 16.80 -6.01
N LYS A 115 -14.74 16.38 -4.74
CA LYS A 115 -13.61 16.62 -3.84
C LYS A 115 -12.36 15.84 -4.29
N ALA A 116 -12.53 14.57 -4.69
CA ALA A 116 -11.44 13.77 -5.19
C ALA A 116 -10.77 14.41 -6.42
N VAL A 117 -11.55 14.91 -7.36
CA VAL A 117 -11.03 15.61 -8.55
C VAL A 117 -10.31 16.91 -8.14
N TRP A 118 -10.90 17.70 -7.26
CA TRP A 118 -10.32 18.96 -6.81
C TRP A 118 -8.99 18.78 -6.05
N LEU A 119 -8.86 17.68 -5.29
CA LEU A 119 -7.65 17.36 -4.53
C LEU A 119 -6.63 16.52 -5.33
N ASP A 120 -6.87 16.29 -6.62
CA ASP A 120 -6.04 15.41 -7.48
C ASP A 120 -5.94 13.96 -6.95
N LEU A 121 -6.97 13.50 -6.25
CA LEU A 121 -7.10 12.15 -5.72
C LEU A 121 -8.01 11.26 -6.58
N GLY A 122 -8.33 11.69 -7.78
CA GLY A 122 -9.06 10.89 -8.76
C GLY A 122 -8.28 9.62 -9.12
N GLY A 123 -8.97 8.47 -9.17
CA GLY A 123 -8.33 7.17 -9.39
C GLY A 123 -7.74 6.54 -8.13
N SER A 124 -8.01 7.09 -6.95
CA SER A 124 -7.69 6.43 -5.68
C SER A 124 -8.46 5.13 -5.54
N LYS A 125 -7.75 4.06 -5.24
CA LYS A 125 -8.30 2.73 -5.03
C LYS A 125 -7.66 2.06 -3.82
N LEU A 126 -8.41 1.19 -3.19
CA LEU A 126 -7.97 0.37 -2.08
C LEU A 126 -7.91 -1.09 -2.53
N LEU A 127 -6.72 -1.65 -2.55
CA LEU A 127 -6.50 -3.08 -2.75
C LEU A 127 -6.47 -3.77 -1.39
N VAL A 128 -7.38 -4.68 -1.14
CA VAL A 128 -7.45 -5.46 0.10
C VAL A 128 -7.49 -6.94 -0.21
N GLY A 129 -7.04 -7.74 0.75
CA GLY A 129 -7.11 -9.19 0.65
C GLY A 129 -6.36 -9.89 1.76
N ARG A 130 -6.28 -11.22 1.63
CA ARG A 130 -5.55 -12.12 2.53
C ARG A 130 -4.63 -13.02 1.71
N LYS A 131 -3.37 -13.09 2.11
CA LYS A 131 -2.37 -13.94 1.46
C LYS A 131 -2.58 -15.42 1.77
#